data_79887fca0922c838a44db9c38c9d4f70
#
_entry.id   79887fca0922c838a44db9c38c9d4f70
#
_cell.length_a   1.000
_cell.length_b   1.000
_cell.length_c   1.000
_cell.angle_alpha   90.00
_cell.angle_beta   90.00
_cell.angle_gamma   90.00
#
_symmetry.space_group_name_H-M   'P 1'
#
loop_
_entity.id
_entity.type
_entity.pdbx_description
1 polymer ?
#
loop_
_entity_poly.entity_id
_entity_poly.type
_entity_poly.pdbx_seq_one_letter_code
_entity_poly.pdbx_strand_id
1 'polypeptide(L)'
;MIQLDIIREAAPDVAEAMLNELLRQRRNIELIASENFVSPAVMAAMGSHLTNKYAEGYPDKRYYGGCEYVDVVENIARDRACQLFGAEHANVQPNGGSSANFAVYFALLQPGDKVLGMDLSHGGHLTHGSPVNMSGQYYTFYSYGLDPETECIDYDEVRKKALDIRPKLIIAGASAYPREIDYKKFREIADEAGALLMVDMAHIAGLAAVGLHMNPVPYADVVTTTTHKTLRGPRGGMILCKKEFANAIDKAIFPGTQGGPLMHVIAAKAVCFEEAQKPEFRAYQQRVINNAKALEGSLKEEGVRLVSGGTDNHLLLLDLGSGGLTGKEVEQLLDRANITVNKNSVPNETRKPAVTSGIRVGTPAATTRGLDEDDFVLVGRLIADIIKNGEEAVERVAAKVREITDKYPLYPGE
;
A
#
# COMPACT_ATOMS: atom_id res chain seq x y z
N MET A 1 8.30 -24.98 3.12
CA MET A 1 8.82 -23.62 3.32
C MET A 1 8.31 -23.03 4.61
N ILE A 2 7.03 -23.06 4.89
CA ILE A 2 6.54 -22.81 6.24
C ILE A 2 6.74 -24.10 7.01
N GLN A 3 7.65 -24.11 7.98
CA GLN A 3 7.93 -25.31 8.77
C GLN A 3 6.82 -25.52 9.82
N LEU A 4 5.57 -25.74 9.34
CA LEU A 4 4.40 -25.90 10.21
C LEU A 4 4.57 -27.05 11.22
N ASP A 5 5.33 -28.08 10.89
CA ASP A 5 5.57 -29.20 11.81
C ASP A 5 6.37 -28.77 13.04
N ILE A 6 7.39 -27.92 12.87
CA ILE A 6 8.14 -27.36 14.00
C ILE A 6 7.23 -26.50 14.89
N ILE A 7 6.35 -25.68 14.27
CA ILE A 7 5.41 -24.86 15.02
C ILE A 7 4.37 -25.75 15.72
N ARG A 8 3.89 -26.81 15.05
CA ARG A 8 2.91 -27.75 15.59
C ARG A 8 3.43 -28.49 16.82
N GLU A 9 4.72 -28.83 16.85
CA GLU A 9 5.33 -29.42 18.02
C GLU A 9 5.39 -28.46 19.23
N ALA A 10 5.59 -27.17 18.97
CA ALA A 10 5.72 -26.14 20.01
C ALA A 10 4.37 -25.52 20.42
N ALA A 11 3.46 -25.27 19.45
CA ALA A 11 2.19 -24.58 19.64
C ALA A 11 1.17 -25.08 18.59
N PRO A 12 0.47 -26.20 18.86
CA PRO A 12 -0.41 -26.85 17.89
C PRO A 12 -1.60 -25.96 17.45
N ASP A 13 -2.15 -25.15 18.34
CA ASP A 13 -3.23 -24.22 18.07
C ASP A 13 -2.80 -23.09 17.12
N VAL A 14 -1.60 -22.57 17.26
CA VAL A 14 -1.03 -21.57 16.37
C VAL A 14 -0.77 -22.19 14.98
N ALA A 15 -0.22 -23.40 14.91
CA ALA A 15 0.00 -24.10 13.67
C ALA A 15 -1.30 -24.38 12.91
N GLU A 16 -2.36 -24.77 13.62
CA GLU A 16 -3.69 -24.96 13.04
C GLU A 16 -4.26 -23.65 12.46
N ALA A 17 -4.18 -22.55 13.23
CA ALA A 17 -4.62 -21.23 12.75
C ALA A 17 -3.85 -20.77 11.51
N MET A 18 -2.51 -20.97 11.47
CA MET A 18 -1.68 -20.66 10.32
C MET A 18 -2.03 -21.51 9.10
N LEU A 19 -2.30 -22.80 9.29
CA LEU A 19 -2.77 -23.68 8.22
C LEU A 19 -4.12 -23.21 7.67
N ASN A 20 -5.05 -22.89 8.52
CA ASN A 20 -6.38 -22.42 8.13
C ASN A 20 -6.29 -21.10 7.32
N GLU A 21 -5.39 -20.18 7.69
CA GLU A 21 -5.14 -18.96 6.92
C GLU A 21 -4.52 -19.26 5.56
N LEU A 22 -3.56 -20.18 5.47
CA LEU A 22 -3.03 -20.61 4.18
C LEU A 22 -4.11 -21.23 3.28
N LEU A 23 -4.98 -22.05 3.84
CA LEU A 23 -6.12 -22.63 3.11
C LEU A 23 -7.12 -21.57 2.65
N ARG A 24 -7.36 -20.53 3.47
CA ARG A 24 -8.17 -19.36 3.08
C ARG A 24 -7.53 -18.64 1.90
N GLN A 25 -6.25 -18.31 1.97
CA GLN A 25 -5.52 -17.63 0.89
C GLN A 25 -5.52 -18.47 -0.40
N ARG A 26 -5.43 -19.78 -0.30
CA ARG A 26 -5.52 -20.69 -1.47
C ARG A 26 -6.90 -20.71 -2.09
N ARG A 27 -7.94 -20.68 -1.28
CA ARG A 27 -9.35 -20.77 -1.71
C ARG A 27 -9.85 -19.45 -2.29
N ASN A 28 -9.41 -18.30 -1.73
CA ASN A 28 -9.95 -17.00 -2.08
C ASN A 28 -9.16 -16.35 -3.22
N ILE A 29 -9.84 -15.55 -4.05
CA ILE A 29 -9.20 -14.55 -4.91
C ILE A 29 -9.01 -13.29 -4.07
N GLU A 30 -7.74 -12.90 -3.85
CA GLU A 30 -7.37 -11.73 -3.06
C GLU A 30 -7.36 -10.48 -3.94
N LEU A 31 -8.28 -9.54 -3.67
CA LEU A 31 -8.41 -8.28 -4.38
C LEU A 31 -8.28 -7.06 -3.46
N ILE A 32 -7.86 -7.23 -2.19
CA ILE A 32 -7.51 -6.08 -1.37
C ILE A 32 -6.30 -5.38 -2.00
N ALA A 33 -6.48 -4.13 -2.44
CA ALA A 33 -5.47 -3.38 -3.20
C ALA A 33 -4.16 -3.14 -2.45
N SER A 34 -4.16 -3.30 -1.13
CA SER A 34 -3.00 -3.13 -0.24
C SER A 34 -2.35 -4.46 0.18
N GLU A 35 -2.76 -5.59 -0.41
CA GLU A 35 -2.19 -6.90 -0.14
C GLU A 35 -1.44 -7.48 -1.34
N ASN A 36 -0.51 -8.40 -1.05
CA ASN A 36 0.23 -9.12 -2.06
C ASN A 36 0.77 -10.45 -1.48
N PHE A 37 1.17 -11.37 -2.34
CA PHE A 37 1.86 -12.59 -1.95
C PHE A 37 3.36 -12.42 -2.16
N VAL A 38 4.13 -12.59 -1.11
CA VAL A 38 5.59 -12.46 -1.16
C VAL A 38 6.25 -13.71 -1.75
N SER A 39 7.48 -13.56 -2.24
CA SER A 39 8.27 -14.68 -2.69
C SER A 39 8.67 -15.61 -1.53
N PRO A 40 8.96 -16.89 -1.81
CA PRO A 40 9.54 -17.79 -0.83
C PRO A 40 10.83 -17.26 -0.18
N ALA A 41 11.65 -16.53 -0.93
CA ALA A 41 12.89 -15.94 -0.42
C ALA A 41 12.63 -14.83 0.61
N VAL A 42 11.62 -13.99 0.39
CA VAL A 42 11.20 -12.98 1.35
C VAL A 42 10.67 -13.64 2.63
N MET A 43 9.83 -14.70 2.53
CA MET A 43 9.35 -15.45 3.69
C MET A 43 10.49 -16.10 4.48
N ALA A 44 11.45 -16.71 3.80
CA ALA A 44 12.60 -17.34 4.45
C ALA A 44 13.47 -16.33 5.21
N ALA A 45 13.67 -15.12 4.65
CA ALA A 45 14.37 -14.05 5.34
C ALA A 45 13.63 -13.58 6.59
N MET A 46 12.30 -13.48 6.52
CA MET A 46 11.43 -13.12 7.68
C MET A 46 11.53 -14.13 8.82
N GLY A 47 11.65 -15.43 8.52
CA GLY A 47 11.78 -16.51 9.49
C GLY A 47 13.24 -16.80 9.91
N SER A 48 14.17 -15.90 9.64
CA SER A 48 15.60 -16.16 9.88
C SER A 48 16.05 -15.89 11.33
N HIS A 49 17.24 -16.43 11.66
CA HIS A 49 17.91 -16.21 12.95
C HIS A 49 18.28 -14.74 13.22
N LEU A 50 18.17 -13.86 12.24
CA LEU A 50 18.39 -12.42 12.42
C LEU A 50 17.38 -11.78 13.40
N THR A 51 16.25 -12.45 13.68
CA THR A 51 15.32 -12.07 14.75
C THR A 51 15.97 -12.01 16.13
N ASN A 52 17.05 -12.75 16.35
CA ASN A 52 17.75 -12.81 17.64
C ASN A 52 18.65 -11.59 17.91
N LYS A 53 18.96 -10.78 16.85
CA LYS A 53 19.97 -9.73 16.97
C LYS A 53 19.41 -8.37 17.31
N TYR A 54 19.84 -7.83 18.45
CA TYR A 54 19.54 -6.46 18.88
C TYR A 54 20.56 -5.48 18.27
N ALA A 55 20.10 -4.48 17.47
CA ALA A 55 20.95 -3.63 16.66
C ALA A 55 20.57 -2.14 16.70
N GLU A 56 20.30 -1.58 17.92
CA GLU A 56 20.00 -0.15 18.08
C GLU A 56 21.11 0.73 17.47
N GLY A 57 20.71 1.81 16.81
CA GLY A 57 21.56 2.69 16.05
C GLY A 57 21.59 2.35 14.57
N TYR A 58 22.69 2.61 13.91
CA TYR A 58 22.90 2.47 12.47
C TYR A 58 24.20 1.73 12.17
N PRO A 59 24.42 1.21 10.96
CA PRO A 59 25.69 0.60 10.59
C PRO A 59 26.87 1.44 11.01
N ASP A 60 27.92 0.80 11.54
CA ASP A 60 29.13 1.41 12.11
C ASP A 60 28.94 2.31 13.35
N LYS A 61 27.69 2.50 13.81
CA LYS A 61 27.31 3.33 14.96
C LYS A 61 26.25 2.68 15.82
N ARG A 62 26.43 1.39 16.12
CA ARG A 62 25.51 0.64 16.98
C ARG A 62 25.79 0.84 18.46
N TYR A 63 24.73 0.73 19.26
CA TYR A 63 24.87 0.71 20.71
C TYR A 63 25.36 -0.65 21.26
N TYR A 64 25.23 -1.72 20.48
CA TYR A 64 25.58 -3.07 20.88
C TYR A 64 26.69 -3.65 20.00
N GLY A 65 27.49 -4.55 20.57
CA GLY A 65 28.48 -5.32 19.83
C GLY A 65 27.87 -6.44 18.99
N GLY A 66 28.69 -7.07 18.14
CA GLY A 66 28.28 -8.20 17.32
C GLY A 66 27.35 -7.86 16.16
N CYS A 67 27.46 -6.64 15.63
CA CYS A 67 26.57 -6.14 14.56
C CYS A 67 27.22 -6.19 13.17
N GLU A 68 28.43 -6.72 13.04
CA GLU A 68 29.22 -6.72 11.79
C GLU A 68 28.43 -7.23 10.56
N TYR A 69 27.65 -8.30 10.72
CA TYR A 69 26.90 -8.88 9.59
C TYR A 69 25.50 -8.24 9.40
N VAL A 70 24.84 -7.79 10.46
CA VAL A 70 23.58 -7.05 10.32
C VAL A 70 23.81 -5.66 9.75
N ASP A 71 24.99 -5.06 9.95
CA ASP A 71 25.41 -3.82 9.30
C ASP A 71 25.50 -4.02 7.78
N VAL A 72 26.09 -5.14 7.34
CA VAL A 72 26.12 -5.48 5.91
C VAL A 72 24.70 -5.61 5.35
N VAL A 73 23.80 -6.31 6.05
CA VAL A 73 22.40 -6.51 5.62
C VAL A 73 21.69 -5.16 5.50
N GLU A 74 21.82 -4.28 6.50
CA GLU A 74 21.13 -2.98 6.47
C GLU A 74 21.69 -2.07 5.38
N ASN A 75 23.02 -2.04 5.19
CA ASN A 75 23.63 -1.28 4.10
C ASN A 75 23.16 -1.79 2.72
N ILE A 76 23.10 -3.10 2.49
CA ILE A 76 22.55 -3.67 1.26
C ILE A 76 21.11 -3.18 1.03
N ALA A 77 20.27 -3.21 2.06
CA ALA A 77 18.88 -2.76 1.93
C ALA A 77 18.80 -1.26 1.60
N ARG A 78 19.60 -0.41 2.24
CA ARG A 78 19.66 1.03 2.00
C ARG A 78 20.15 1.36 0.60
N ASP A 79 21.23 0.73 0.17
CA ASP A 79 21.83 0.95 -1.16
C ASP A 79 20.86 0.54 -2.28
N ARG A 80 20.24 -0.64 -2.14
CA ARG A 80 19.23 -1.10 -3.10
C ARG A 80 18.00 -0.21 -3.13
N ALA A 81 17.52 0.28 -2.00
CA ALA A 81 16.43 1.24 -1.95
C ALA A 81 16.77 2.55 -2.68
N CYS A 82 17.98 3.09 -2.44
CA CYS A 82 18.46 4.28 -3.15
C CYS A 82 18.57 4.03 -4.66
N GLN A 83 19.11 2.89 -5.08
CA GLN A 83 19.25 2.52 -6.51
C GLN A 83 17.89 2.36 -7.18
N LEU A 84 16.94 1.68 -6.52
CA LEU A 84 15.63 1.36 -7.07
C LEU A 84 14.81 2.61 -7.37
N PHE A 85 14.91 3.64 -6.54
CA PHE A 85 14.10 4.86 -6.65
C PHE A 85 14.88 6.11 -7.07
N GLY A 86 16.21 6.04 -7.15
CA GLY A 86 17.06 7.20 -7.45
C GLY A 86 17.15 8.18 -6.27
N ALA A 87 17.08 7.69 -5.02
CA ALA A 87 17.11 8.52 -3.81
C ALA A 87 18.55 8.76 -3.33
N GLU A 88 18.77 9.91 -2.68
CA GLU A 88 20.06 10.27 -2.10
C GLU A 88 20.30 9.60 -0.74
N HIS A 89 19.23 9.27 -0.02
CA HIS A 89 19.25 8.59 1.27
C HIS A 89 18.03 7.71 1.48
N ALA A 90 18.23 6.58 2.15
CA ALA A 90 17.16 5.66 2.55
C ALA A 90 17.30 5.26 4.02
N ASN A 91 16.19 5.30 4.75
CA ASN A 91 16.04 4.67 6.06
C ASN A 91 15.10 3.47 5.93
N VAL A 92 15.60 2.28 6.17
CA VAL A 92 14.89 1.01 6.02
C VAL A 92 14.38 0.42 7.34
N GLN A 93 14.56 1.14 8.45
CA GLN A 93 14.16 0.69 9.79
C GLN A 93 12.67 0.86 10.11
N PRO A 94 11.85 1.72 9.47
CA PRO A 94 10.45 1.84 9.82
C PRO A 94 9.71 0.50 9.81
N ASN A 95 8.96 0.23 10.90
CA ASN A 95 8.19 -1.01 11.08
C ASN A 95 6.97 -1.08 10.16
N GLY A 96 6.53 0.04 9.58
CA GLY A 96 5.40 0.14 8.67
C GLY A 96 5.25 1.54 8.10
N GLY A 97 4.28 1.73 7.20
CA GLY A 97 4.02 3.03 6.58
C GLY A 97 3.62 4.11 7.59
N SER A 98 2.77 3.78 8.56
CA SER A 98 2.39 4.72 9.62
C SER A 98 3.59 5.16 10.46
N SER A 99 4.49 4.22 10.82
CA SER A 99 5.72 4.52 11.55
C SER A 99 6.65 5.44 10.73
N ALA A 100 6.73 5.19 9.42
CA ALA A 100 7.49 6.06 8.51
C ALA A 100 6.91 7.47 8.47
N ASN A 101 5.59 7.62 8.31
CA ASN A 101 4.93 8.92 8.30
C ASN A 101 5.11 9.67 9.62
N PHE A 102 4.95 8.99 10.76
CA PHE A 102 5.14 9.62 12.08
C PHE A 102 6.59 10.07 12.31
N ALA A 103 7.57 9.30 11.84
CA ALA A 103 8.96 9.70 11.93
C ALA A 103 9.25 10.95 11.08
N VAL A 104 8.67 11.06 9.89
CA VAL A 104 8.79 12.28 9.06
C VAL A 104 8.15 13.48 9.76
N TYR A 105 6.96 13.33 10.33
CA TYR A 105 6.32 14.41 11.09
C TYR A 105 7.18 14.82 12.30
N PHE A 106 7.67 13.86 13.04
CA PHE A 106 8.55 14.12 14.20
C PHE A 106 9.85 14.80 13.80
N ALA A 107 10.41 14.48 12.63
CA ALA A 107 11.64 15.10 12.12
C ALA A 107 11.45 16.55 11.66
N LEU A 108 10.31 16.86 11.02
CA LEU A 108 10.14 18.08 10.23
C LEU A 108 9.15 19.08 10.82
N LEU A 109 8.31 18.65 11.76
CA LEU A 109 7.21 19.46 12.33
C LEU A 109 7.36 19.64 13.83
N GLN A 110 6.71 20.69 14.34
CA GLN A 110 6.44 20.88 15.74
C GLN A 110 4.93 20.65 16.01
N PRO A 111 4.54 20.24 17.23
CA PRO A 111 3.12 20.15 17.59
C PRO A 111 2.35 21.42 17.23
N GLY A 112 1.23 21.28 16.54
CA GLY A 112 0.41 22.40 16.09
C GLY A 112 0.79 22.98 14.72
N ASP A 113 1.90 22.57 14.11
CA ASP A 113 2.25 23.00 12.75
C ASP A 113 1.13 22.63 11.76
N LYS A 114 0.92 23.51 10.77
CA LYS A 114 -0.10 23.32 9.74
C LYS A 114 0.39 22.34 8.67
N VAL A 115 -0.46 21.39 8.32
CA VAL A 115 -0.20 20.40 7.26
C VAL A 115 -1.39 20.37 6.30
N LEU A 116 -1.14 20.23 5.02
CA LEU A 116 -2.16 20.04 3.99
C LEU A 116 -2.04 18.63 3.42
N GLY A 117 -3.08 17.80 3.53
CA GLY A 117 -3.12 16.42 3.04
C GLY A 117 -4.41 16.08 2.32
N MET A 118 -4.47 14.92 1.66
CA MET A 118 -5.69 14.45 1.01
C MET A 118 -6.74 14.04 2.05
N ASP A 119 -7.99 14.43 1.82
CA ASP A 119 -9.12 14.05 2.66
C ASP A 119 -9.29 12.53 2.71
N LEU A 120 -9.56 11.98 3.90
CA LEU A 120 -9.76 10.55 4.11
C LEU A 120 -10.91 9.97 3.28
N SER A 121 -12.00 10.73 3.15
CA SER A 121 -13.18 10.32 2.38
C SER A 121 -12.93 10.33 0.87
N HIS A 122 -11.91 11.05 0.43
CA HIS A 122 -11.50 11.16 -0.98
C HIS A 122 -10.27 10.28 -1.32
N GLY A 123 -9.91 9.37 -0.43
CA GLY A 123 -8.84 8.40 -0.65
C GLY A 123 -7.54 8.63 0.11
N GLY A 124 -7.48 9.63 0.99
CA GLY A 124 -6.34 9.85 1.89
C GLY A 124 -6.11 8.68 2.85
N HIS A 125 -4.94 8.64 3.50
CA HIS A 125 -4.64 7.66 4.53
C HIS A 125 -4.98 8.20 5.93
N LEU A 126 -5.25 7.31 6.90
CA LEU A 126 -5.50 7.70 8.30
C LEU A 126 -4.41 8.61 8.86
N THR A 127 -3.15 8.35 8.54
CA THR A 127 -2.01 9.15 8.98
C THR A 127 -1.85 10.48 8.27
N HIS A 128 -2.75 10.81 7.32
CA HIS A 128 -2.79 12.11 6.65
C HIS A 128 -3.76 13.08 7.34
N GLY A 129 -3.85 13.01 8.67
CA GLY A 129 -4.56 14.01 9.47
C GLY A 129 -5.95 13.59 9.98
N SER A 130 -6.29 12.30 9.94
CA SER A 130 -7.55 11.83 10.53
C SER A 130 -7.63 12.22 12.02
N PRO A 131 -8.76 12.77 12.50
CA PRO A 131 -8.91 13.21 13.88
C PRO A 131 -8.75 12.09 14.93
N VAL A 132 -8.97 10.84 14.52
CA VAL A 132 -8.79 9.66 15.40
C VAL A 132 -7.35 9.13 15.37
N ASN A 133 -6.49 9.71 14.54
CA ASN A 133 -5.10 9.31 14.40
C ASN A 133 -4.17 10.32 15.08
N MET A 134 -3.00 9.85 15.53
CA MET A 134 -1.98 10.69 16.15
C MET A 134 -1.66 11.94 15.30
N SER A 135 -1.62 11.80 13.97
CA SER A 135 -1.35 12.93 13.07
C SER A 135 -2.35 14.07 13.25
N GLY A 136 -3.64 13.79 13.26
CA GLY A 136 -4.69 14.80 13.47
C GLY A 136 -4.82 15.31 14.91
N GLN A 137 -4.19 14.62 15.90
CA GLN A 137 -4.18 15.05 17.29
C GLN A 137 -3.01 15.98 17.62
N TYR A 138 -1.86 15.78 17.00
CA TYR A 138 -0.64 16.53 17.30
C TYR A 138 -0.39 17.73 16.37
N TYR A 139 -0.91 17.67 15.13
CA TYR A 139 -0.70 18.70 14.11
C TYR A 139 -2.02 19.26 13.63
N THR A 140 -1.99 20.47 13.05
CA THR A 140 -3.18 21.13 12.52
C THR A 140 -3.33 20.77 11.03
N PHE A 141 -4.08 19.72 10.77
CA PHE A 141 -4.33 19.25 9.41
C PHE A 141 -5.48 19.98 8.72
N TYR A 142 -5.25 20.34 7.48
CA TYR A 142 -6.23 20.80 6.50
C TYR A 142 -6.29 19.77 5.37
N SER A 143 -7.46 19.63 4.74
CA SER A 143 -7.61 18.66 3.66
C SER A 143 -7.86 19.33 2.31
N TYR A 144 -7.27 18.73 1.25
CA TYR A 144 -7.73 18.93 -0.11
C TYR A 144 -8.55 17.72 -0.56
N GLY A 145 -9.53 17.97 -1.42
CA GLY A 145 -10.42 16.93 -1.94
C GLY A 145 -10.22 16.68 -3.43
N LEU A 146 -11.22 16.04 -4.01
CA LEU A 146 -11.35 15.81 -5.44
C LEU A 146 -12.37 16.77 -6.01
N ASP A 147 -12.22 17.11 -7.27
CA ASP A 147 -13.25 17.80 -8.04
C ASP A 147 -14.52 16.93 -8.08
N PRO A 148 -15.70 17.49 -7.78
CA PRO A 148 -16.92 16.70 -7.63
C PRO A 148 -17.47 16.12 -8.94
N GLU A 149 -17.09 16.66 -10.10
CA GLU A 149 -17.56 16.21 -11.42
C GLU A 149 -16.61 15.16 -12.00
N THR A 150 -15.31 15.43 -11.96
CA THR A 150 -14.28 14.54 -12.54
C THR A 150 -13.81 13.45 -11.57
N GLU A 151 -14.03 13.64 -10.27
CA GLU A 151 -13.52 12.81 -9.17
C GLU A 151 -11.99 12.66 -9.19
N CYS A 152 -11.31 13.68 -9.74
CA CYS A 152 -9.85 13.78 -9.81
C CYS A 152 -9.34 14.92 -8.93
N ILE A 153 -8.02 14.89 -8.63
CA ILE A 153 -7.37 15.98 -7.90
C ILE A 153 -7.42 17.25 -8.74
N ASP A 154 -8.03 18.31 -8.19
CA ASP A 154 -7.98 19.66 -8.74
C ASP A 154 -6.75 20.39 -8.18
N TYR A 155 -5.68 20.45 -8.98
CA TYR A 155 -4.43 21.08 -8.56
C TYR A 155 -4.53 22.60 -8.36
N ASP A 156 -5.48 23.26 -9.00
CA ASP A 156 -5.69 24.71 -8.79
C ASP A 156 -6.36 24.98 -7.45
N GLU A 157 -7.30 24.13 -7.04
CA GLU A 157 -7.88 24.20 -5.69
C GLU A 157 -6.86 23.81 -4.61
N VAL A 158 -6.00 22.81 -4.87
CA VAL A 158 -4.86 22.48 -3.97
C VAL A 158 -3.94 23.68 -3.81
N ARG A 159 -3.57 24.36 -4.92
CA ARG A 159 -2.72 25.57 -4.91
C ARG A 159 -3.34 26.68 -4.10
N LYS A 160 -4.62 26.99 -4.35
CA LYS A 160 -5.35 28.01 -3.63
C LYS A 160 -5.35 27.75 -2.13
N LYS A 161 -5.69 26.52 -1.70
CA LYS A 161 -5.65 26.13 -0.29
C LYS A 161 -4.24 26.24 0.31
N ALA A 162 -3.22 25.79 -0.40
CA ALA A 162 -1.85 25.89 0.07
C ALA A 162 -1.39 27.32 0.28
N LEU A 163 -1.76 28.24 -0.63
CA LEU A 163 -1.43 29.66 -0.51
C LEU A 163 -2.21 30.36 0.63
N ASP A 164 -3.47 30.00 0.84
CA ASP A 164 -4.30 30.55 1.91
C ASP A 164 -3.86 30.06 3.30
N ILE A 165 -3.56 28.77 3.43
CA ILE A 165 -3.23 28.11 4.70
C ILE A 165 -1.76 28.35 5.08
N ARG A 166 -0.86 28.40 4.09
CA ARG A 166 0.59 28.42 4.28
C ARG A 166 1.04 27.28 5.20
N PRO A 167 0.82 26.01 4.79
CA PRO A 167 1.24 24.87 5.58
C PRO A 167 2.75 24.75 5.61
N LYS A 168 3.29 24.13 6.65
CA LYS A 168 4.72 23.78 6.73
C LYS A 168 5.06 22.55 5.90
N LEU A 169 4.08 21.64 5.73
CA LEU A 169 4.21 20.40 4.97
C LEU A 169 2.95 20.19 4.11
N ILE A 170 3.16 19.84 2.84
CA ILE A 170 2.12 19.30 1.96
C ILE A 170 2.38 17.81 1.80
N ILE A 171 1.32 17.00 1.93
CA ILE A 171 1.37 15.55 1.74
C ILE A 171 0.60 15.18 0.49
N ALA A 172 1.28 14.58 -0.47
CA ALA A 172 0.67 13.93 -1.62
C ALA A 172 0.71 12.40 -1.47
N GLY A 173 -0.18 11.71 -2.16
CA GLY A 173 -0.32 10.25 -2.07
C GLY A 173 -1.66 9.84 -1.49
N ALA A 174 -2.12 8.65 -1.85
CA ALA A 174 -3.44 8.16 -1.53
C ALA A 174 -3.50 6.65 -1.32
N SER A 175 -4.50 6.20 -0.56
CA SER A 175 -4.81 4.78 -0.34
C SER A 175 -5.91 4.25 -1.26
N ALA A 176 -6.76 5.14 -1.78
CA ALA A 176 -7.92 4.77 -2.60
C ALA A 176 -8.17 5.81 -3.71
N TYR A 177 -7.12 6.13 -4.46
CA TYR A 177 -7.20 7.03 -5.62
C TYR A 177 -6.73 6.28 -6.88
N PRO A 178 -7.62 6.06 -7.87
CA PRO A 178 -7.32 5.20 -9.00
C PRO A 178 -6.57 5.90 -10.14
N ARG A 179 -6.32 7.21 -10.06
CA ARG A 179 -5.66 7.98 -11.12
C ARG A 179 -4.21 8.26 -10.80
N GLU A 180 -3.44 8.60 -11.81
CA GLU A 180 -2.08 9.07 -11.64
C GLU A 180 -2.04 10.41 -10.88
N ILE A 181 -1.03 10.57 -10.02
CA ILE A 181 -0.79 11.80 -9.26
C ILE A 181 0.41 12.52 -9.87
N ASP A 182 0.22 13.79 -10.24
CA ASP A 182 1.27 14.66 -10.78
C ASP A 182 2.09 15.29 -9.64
N TYR A 183 3.19 14.64 -9.27
CA TYR A 183 4.07 15.13 -8.21
C TYR A 183 4.84 16.39 -8.59
N LYS A 184 5.02 16.67 -9.90
CA LYS A 184 5.63 17.91 -10.35
C LYS A 184 4.75 19.10 -10.01
N LYS A 185 3.43 19.01 -10.25
CA LYS A 185 2.49 20.05 -9.85
C LYS A 185 2.47 20.25 -8.33
N PHE A 186 2.52 19.16 -7.54
CA PHE A 186 2.63 19.30 -6.09
C PHE A 186 3.91 20.00 -5.67
N ARG A 187 5.05 19.75 -6.33
CA ARG A 187 6.31 20.46 -6.07
C ARG A 187 6.17 21.97 -6.35
N GLU A 188 5.61 22.34 -7.50
CA GLU A 188 5.36 23.73 -7.86
C GLU A 188 4.48 24.43 -6.80
N ILE A 189 3.40 23.78 -6.37
CA ILE A 189 2.51 24.31 -5.32
C ILE A 189 3.24 24.47 -3.99
N ALA A 190 4.05 23.48 -3.60
CA ALA A 190 4.79 23.53 -2.35
C ALA A 190 5.84 24.66 -2.36
N ASP A 191 6.52 24.87 -3.49
CA ASP A 191 7.49 25.98 -3.66
C ASP A 191 6.79 27.35 -3.54
N GLU A 192 5.65 27.54 -4.21
CA GLU A 192 4.85 28.78 -4.13
C GLU A 192 4.35 29.04 -2.70
N ALA A 193 3.96 28.00 -1.98
CA ALA A 193 3.50 28.12 -0.59
C ALA A 193 4.64 28.25 0.44
N GLY A 194 5.87 27.96 0.06
CA GLY A 194 7.02 27.89 0.97
C GLY A 194 6.96 26.66 1.89
N ALA A 195 6.37 25.57 1.43
CA ALA A 195 6.16 24.32 2.17
C ALA A 195 7.16 23.23 1.75
N LEU A 196 7.42 22.30 2.65
CA LEU A 196 8.03 21.02 2.30
C LEU A 196 7.02 20.12 1.60
N LEU A 197 7.49 19.25 0.71
CA LEU A 197 6.67 18.24 0.05
C LEU A 197 7.05 16.84 0.53
N MET A 198 6.11 16.16 1.16
CA MET A 198 6.18 14.74 1.46
C MET A 198 5.27 13.97 0.49
N VAL A 199 5.74 12.84 0.00
CA VAL A 199 4.90 11.92 -0.79
C VAL A 199 4.84 10.56 -0.10
N ASP A 200 3.63 10.11 0.22
CA ASP A 200 3.37 8.72 0.63
C ASP A 200 3.03 7.90 -0.62
N MET A 201 4.02 7.17 -1.13
CA MET A 201 3.85 6.33 -2.33
C MET A 201 3.49 4.88 -2.03
N ALA A 202 3.02 4.58 -0.83
CA ALA A 202 2.83 3.21 -0.35
C ALA A 202 2.05 2.32 -1.32
N HIS A 203 0.98 2.84 -1.93
CA HIS A 203 0.16 2.07 -2.87
C HIS A 203 0.81 1.84 -4.23
N ILE A 204 1.61 2.80 -4.69
CA ILE A 204 2.16 2.77 -6.06
C ILE A 204 3.66 2.47 -6.12
N ALA A 205 4.29 2.15 -4.98
CA ALA A 205 5.75 2.00 -4.91
C ALA A 205 6.32 0.98 -5.90
N GLY A 206 5.64 -0.16 -6.11
CA GLY A 206 6.06 -1.15 -7.09
C GLY A 206 5.97 -0.65 -8.54
N LEU A 207 4.94 0.14 -8.85
CA LEU A 207 4.77 0.76 -10.16
C LEU A 207 5.80 1.87 -10.40
N ALA A 208 6.04 2.71 -9.39
CA ALA A 208 7.04 3.77 -9.42
C ALA A 208 8.46 3.23 -9.59
N ALA A 209 8.79 2.12 -8.91
CA ALA A 209 10.09 1.46 -8.99
C ALA A 209 10.48 1.05 -10.41
N VAL A 210 9.51 0.77 -11.27
CA VAL A 210 9.75 0.32 -12.66
C VAL A 210 9.32 1.34 -13.71
N GLY A 211 8.95 2.55 -13.28
CA GLY A 211 8.58 3.66 -14.19
C GLY A 211 7.22 3.46 -14.88
N LEU A 212 6.29 2.75 -14.25
CA LEU A 212 4.90 2.59 -14.70
C LEU A 212 3.92 3.51 -13.95
N HIS A 213 4.41 4.31 -13.04
CA HIS A 213 3.79 5.45 -12.39
C HIS A 213 4.87 6.51 -12.16
N MET A 214 4.51 7.79 -12.08
CA MET A 214 5.47 8.85 -11.80
C MET A 214 6.21 8.55 -10.48
N ASN A 215 7.55 8.54 -10.54
CA ASN A 215 8.39 8.41 -9.35
C ASN A 215 8.41 9.75 -8.60
N PRO A 216 7.99 9.81 -7.32
CA PRO A 216 7.95 11.05 -6.56
C PRO A 216 9.33 11.56 -6.10
N VAL A 217 10.34 10.70 -6.03
CA VAL A 217 11.65 11.02 -5.43
C VAL A 217 12.30 12.27 -6.03
N PRO A 218 12.28 12.54 -7.34
CA PRO A 218 12.86 13.76 -7.91
C PRO A 218 12.14 15.05 -7.49
N TYR A 219 10.90 14.97 -7.02
CA TYR A 219 10.05 16.14 -6.72
C TYR A 219 9.87 16.39 -5.22
N ALA A 220 9.87 15.33 -4.42
CA ALA A 220 9.60 15.42 -2.98
C ALA A 220 10.88 15.71 -2.17
N ASP A 221 10.70 16.32 -1.01
CA ASP A 221 11.76 16.46 -0.03
C ASP A 221 11.97 15.15 0.74
N VAL A 222 10.83 14.49 1.05
CA VAL A 222 10.79 13.18 1.71
C VAL A 222 9.71 12.32 1.07
N VAL A 223 10.01 11.04 0.87
CA VAL A 223 9.07 10.03 0.37
C VAL A 223 8.97 8.91 1.39
N THR A 224 7.75 8.53 1.73
CA THR A 224 7.48 7.36 2.58
C THR A 224 6.81 6.26 1.77
N THR A 225 6.97 5.03 2.20
CA THR A 225 6.28 3.90 1.61
C THR A 225 6.16 2.72 2.56
N THR A 226 5.23 1.83 2.28
CA THR A 226 5.24 0.44 2.75
C THR A 226 6.03 -0.43 1.79
N THR A 227 6.49 -1.59 2.26
CA THR A 227 7.21 -2.54 1.42
C THR A 227 6.36 -3.71 0.92
N HIS A 228 5.12 -3.87 1.44
CA HIS A 228 4.30 -5.07 1.29
C HIS A 228 3.08 -4.98 0.37
N LYS A 229 2.92 -3.86 -0.37
CA LYS A 229 1.79 -3.68 -1.31
C LYS A 229 2.24 -4.00 -2.75
N THR A 230 2.18 -3.05 -3.66
CA THR A 230 2.67 -3.25 -5.04
C THR A 230 4.15 -3.61 -5.12
N LEU A 231 4.97 -3.20 -4.13
CA LEU A 231 6.39 -3.56 -4.07
C LEU A 231 6.64 -5.05 -3.74
N ARG A 232 5.63 -5.76 -3.23
CA ARG A 232 5.63 -7.22 -3.00
C ARG A 232 6.70 -7.72 -2.03
N GLY A 233 7.04 -6.91 -1.04
CA GLY A 233 8.02 -7.24 0.02
C GLY A 233 7.38 -7.62 1.35
N PRO A 234 8.19 -7.71 2.42
CA PRO A 234 7.70 -7.99 3.76
C PRO A 234 6.86 -6.85 4.30
N ARG A 235 6.00 -7.11 5.27
CA ARG A 235 5.34 -6.05 6.02
C ARG A 235 6.38 -5.16 6.71
N GLY A 236 6.41 -3.91 6.32
CA GLY A 236 7.39 -2.93 6.78
C GLY A 236 7.16 -1.57 6.12
N GLY A 237 8.00 -0.61 6.46
CA GLY A 237 8.03 0.73 5.87
C GLY A 237 9.45 1.13 5.46
N MET A 238 9.54 2.26 4.77
CA MET A 238 10.80 2.85 4.34
C MET A 238 10.61 4.35 4.16
N ILE A 239 11.67 5.12 4.38
CA ILE A 239 11.73 6.55 4.09
C ILE A 239 12.89 6.80 3.12
N LEU A 240 12.62 7.54 2.06
CA LEU A 240 13.59 8.05 1.11
C LEU A 240 13.61 9.58 1.25
N CYS A 241 14.77 10.22 1.18
CA CYS A 241 14.81 11.67 1.26
C CYS A 241 16.03 12.27 0.57
N LYS A 242 16.00 13.59 0.36
CA LYS A 242 17.16 14.36 0.00
C LYS A 242 18.19 14.29 1.13
N LYS A 243 19.47 14.40 0.78
CA LYS A 243 20.58 14.26 1.73
C LYS A 243 20.52 15.23 2.91
N GLU A 244 20.00 16.42 2.69
CA GLU A 244 19.85 17.44 3.74
C GLU A 244 18.92 17.01 4.89
N PHE A 245 17.93 16.15 4.62
CA PHE A 245 17.00 15.62 5.63
C PHE A 245 17.47 14.33 6.28
N ALA A 246 18.49 13.66 5.73
CA ALA A 246 18.94 12.32 6.15
C ALA A 246 19.16 12.22 7.66
N ASN A 247 19.91 13.16 8.22
CA ASN A 247 20.26 13.14 9.64
C ASN A 247 19.05 13.37 10.56
N ALA A 248 18.10 14.22 10.15
CA ALA A 248 16.87 14.46 10.90
C ALA A 248 15.96 13.22 10.87
N ILE A 249 15.82 12.60 9.71
CA ILE A 249 15.04 11.36 9.51
C ILE A 249 15.64 10.21 10.32
N ASP A 250 16.94 9.97 10.22
CA ASP A 250 17.60 8.90 10.97
C ASP A 250 17.44 9.08 12.49
N LYS A 251 17.60 10.30 13.00
CA LYS A 251 17.37 10.62 14.42
C LYS A 251 15.89 10.46 14.82
N ALA A 252 14.97 10.77 13.93
CA ALA A 252 13.55 10.62 14.19
C ALA A 252 13.12 9.16 14.28
N ILE A 253 13.75 8.28 13.52
CA ILE A 253 13.55 6.84 13.64
C ILE A 253 14.23 6.35 14.92
N PHE A 254 15.53 6.48 15.03
CA PHE A 254 16.26 6.08 16.21
C PHE A 254 17.15 7.23 16.73
N PRO A 255 17.00 7.64 17.99
CA PRO A 255 16.13 7.08 19.05
C PRO A 255 14.71 7.69 19.15
N GLY A 256 14.26 8.46 18.15
CA GLY A 256 13.07 9.30 18.26
C GLY A 256 11.75 8.54 18.41
N THR A 257 11.44 7.63 17.51
CA THR A 257 10.13 6.96 17.42
C THR A 257 10.20 5.44 17.51
N GLN A 258 11.37 4.84 17.32
CA GLN A 258 11.63 3.40 17.40
C GLN A 258 12.87 3.10 18.24
N GLY A 259 12.96 1.85 18.74
CA GLY A 259 14.14 1.28 19.36
C GLY A 259 14.89 0.35 18.40
N GLY A 260 15.24 -0.88 18.85
CA GLY A 260 15.96 -1.85 18.03
C GLY A 260 15.27 -2.20 16.73
N PRO A 261 15.93 -2.10 15.58
CA PRO A 261 15.35 -2.44 14.30
C PRO A 261 15.12 -3.95 14.15
N LEU A 262 14.13 -4.32 13.36
CA LEU A 262 13.79 -5.72 13.07
C LEU A 262 14.70 -6.23 11.94
N MET A 263 15.87 -6.78 12.29
CA MET A 263 16.90 -7.15 11.32
C MET A 263 16.47 -8.22 10.32
N HIS A 264 15.63 -9.17 10.75
CA HIS A 264 15.01 -10.16 9.85
C HIS A 264 14.08 -9.53 8.82
N VAL A 265 13.35 -8.47 9.19
CA VAL A 265 12.51 -7.69 8.27
C VAL A 265 13.38 -6.87 7.31
N ILE A 266 14.47 -6.27 7.79
CA ILE A 266 15.41 -5.53 6.93
C ILE A 266 16.07 -6.46 5.92
N ALA A 267 16.45 -7.67 6.31
CA ALA A 267 16.94 -8.70 5.39
C ALA A 267 15.89 -9.04 4.31
N ALA A 268 14.65 -9.21 4.71
CA ALA A 268 13.56 -9.47 3.76
C ALA A 268 13.30 -8.28 2.82
N LYS A 269 13.46 -7.04 3.30
CA LYS A 269 13.44 -5.83 2.44
C LYS A 269 14.59 -5.86 1.44
N ALA A 270 15.79 -6.21 1.86
CA ALA A 270 16.95 -6.33 0.97
C ALA A 270 16.72 -7.35 -0.15
N VAL A 271 16.09 -8.50 0.17
CA VAL A 271 15.69 -9.52 -0.82
C VAL A 271 14.62 -8.94 -1.77
N CYS A 272 13.59 -8.31 -1.24
CA CYS A 272 12.53 -7.69 -2.05
C CYS A 272 13.10 -6.65 -3.03
N PHE A 273 14.01 -5.79 -2.60
CA PHE A 273 14.59 -4.76 -3.45
C PHE A 273 15.48 -5.36 -4.55
N GLU A 274 16.16 -6.46 -4.28
CA GLU A 274 16.87 -7.23 -5.33
C GLU A 274 15.90 -7.78 -6.37
N GLU A 275 14.80 -8.40 -5.92
CA GLU A 275 13.75 -8.89 -6.83
C GLU A 275 13.14 -7.76 -7.66
N ALA A 276 12.93 -6.59 -7.06
CA ALA A 276 12.32 -5.43 -7.71
C ALA A 276 13.22 -4.78 -8.79
N GLN A 277 14.53 -5.01 -8.77
CA GLN A 277 15.47 -4.54 -9.79
C GLN A 277 15.52 -5.46 -11.02
N LYS A 278 14.92 -6.65 -10.96
CA LYS A 278 14.96 -7.62 -12.06
C LYS A 278 13.92 -7.30 -13.14
N PRO A 279 14.20 -7.63 -14.42
CA PRO A 279 13.25 -7.42 -15.53
C PRO A 279 11.89 -8.10 -15.31
N GLU A 280 11.87 -9.24 -14.62
CA GLU A 280 10.66 -10.01 -14.30
C GLU A 280 9.69 -9.21 -13.41
N PHE A 281 10.23 -8.35 -12.54
CA PHE A 281 9.40 -7.51 -11.69
C PHE A 281 8.71 -6.41 -12.52
N ARG A 282 9.40 -5.81 -13.49
CA ARG A 282 8.77 -4.88 -14.43
C ARG A 282 7.66 -5.55 -15.25
N ALA A 283 7.91 -6.76 -15.74
CA ALA A 283 6.91 -7.54 -16.46
C ALA A 283 5.70 -7.86 -15.57
N TYR A 284 5.93 -8.19 -14.30
CA TYR A 284 4.87 -8.39 -13.31
C TYR A 284 4.04 -7.12 -13.10
N GLN A 285 4.67 -5.96 -12.89
CA GLN A 285 3.95 -4.70 -12.69
C GLN A 285 3.15 -4.28 -13.93
N GLN A 286 3.65 -4.59 -15.12
CA GLN A 286 2.90 -4.35 -16.37
C GLN A 286 1.64 -5.23 -16.40
N ARG A 287 1.73 -6.52 -16.01
CA ARG A 287 0.55 -7.37 -15.89
C ARG A 287 -0.44 -6.86 -14.83
N VAL A 288 0.05 -6.29 -13.72
CA VAL A 288 -0.83 -5.67 -12.70
C VAL A 288 -1.69 -4.57 -13.32
N ILE A 289 -1.11 -3.70 -14.15
CA ILE A 289 -1.86 -2.64 -14.84
C ILE A 289 -2.80 -3.22 -15.91
N ASN A 290 -2.31 -4.16 -16.73
CA ASN A 290 -3.12 -4.78 -17.77
C ASN A 290 -4.35 -5.48 -17.15
N ASN A 291 -4.15 -6.22 -16.09
CA ASN A 291 -5.21 -6.88 -15.33
C ASN A 291 -6.21 -5.88 -14.73
N ALA A 292 -5.72 -4.73 -14.23
CA ALA A 292 -6.60 -3.66 -13.74
C ALA A 292 -7.45 -3.07 -14.88
N LYS A 293 -6.89 -2.94 -16.08
CA LYS A 293 -7.63 -2.49 -17.28
C LYS A 293 -8.64 -3.53 -17.77
N ALA A 294 -8.31 -4.80 -17.73
CA ALA A 294 -9.23 -5.88 -18.07
C ALA A 294 -10.42 -5.92 -17.09
N LEU A 295 -10.15 -5.80 -15.79
CA LEU A 295 -11.17 -5.70 -14.74
C LEU A 295 -12.05 -4.44 -14.93
N GLU A 296 -11.42 -3.28 -15.23
CA GLU A 296 -12.13 -2.03 -15.55
C GLU A 296 -13.12 -2.21 -16.70
N GLY A 297 -12.65 -2.77 -17.81
CA GLY A 297 -13.48 -3.01 -19.01
C GLY A 297 -14.68 -3.88 -18.70
N SER A 298 -14.44 -5.03 -18.06
CA SER A 298 -15.48 -5.98 -17.69
C SER A 298 -16.53 -5.37 -16.75
N LEU A 299 -16.12 -4.65 -15.72
CA LEU A 299 -17.06 -4.00 -14.79
C LEU A 299 -17.91 -2.94 -15.48
N LYS A 300 -17.34 -2.17 -16.41
CA LYS A 300 -18.06 -1.17 -17.21
C LYS A 300 -19.08 -1.83 -18.15
N GLU A 301 -18.70 -2.91 -18.83
CA GLU A 301 -19.62 -3.70 -19.68
C GLU A 301 -20.82 -4.20 -18.89
N GLU A 302 -20.61 -4.58 -17.64
CA GLU A 302 -21.65 -5.01 -16.72
C GLU A 302 -22.44 -3.84 -16.07
N GLY A 303 -22.13 -2.59 -16.42
CA GLY A 303 -22.83 -1.41 -15.94
C GLY A 303 -22.47 -0.98 -14.52
N VAL A 304 -21.35 -1.44 -13.97
CA VAL A 304 -20.83 -1.00 -12.65
C VAL A 304 -20.16 0.35 -12.79
N ARG A 305 -20.57 1.33 -11.95
CA ARG A 305 -19.95 2.65 -11.93
C ARG A 305 -18.58 2.60 -11.28
N LEU A 306 -17.60 3.17 -11.94
CA LEU A 306 -16.24 3.33 -11.41
C LEU A 306 -15.98 4.80 -11.09
N VAL A 307 -15.46 5.07 -9.91
CA VAL A 307 -15.03 6.42 -9.51
C VAL A 307 -13.97 6.93 -10.49
N SER A 308 -14.05 8.19 -10.85
CA SER A 308 -13.24 8.86 -11.87
C SER A 308 -13.25 8.19 -13.26
N GLY A 309 -14.23 7.33 -13.51
CA GLY A 309 -14.40 6.64 -14.79
C GLY A 309 -13.37 5.54 -15.07
N GLY A 310 -12.58 5.05 -14.09
CA GLY A 310 -11.64 3.92 -14.27
C GLY A 310 -10.33 4.07 -13.50
N THR A 311 -9.24 3.47 -13.99
CA THR A 311 -7.95 3.46 -13.29
C THR A 311 -6.75 3.68 -14.21
N ASP A 312 -5.70 4.29 -13.67
CA ASP A 312 -4.37 4.40 -14.29
C ASP A 312 -3.32 3.55 -13.54
N ASN A 313 -3.72 2.85 -12.49
CA ASN A 313 -2.82 2.09 -11.64
C ASN A 313 -3.36 0.67 -11.32
N HIS A 314 -3.11 0.15 -10.13
CA HIS A 314 -3.40 -1.23 -9.71
C HIS A 314 -4.76 -1.41 -9.03
N LEU A 315 -5.50 -0.33 -8.77
CA LEU A 315 -6.75 -0.39 -8.02
C LEU A 315 -7.92 0.29 -8.75
N LEU A 316 -9.11 -0.17 -8.45
CA LEU A 316 -10.36 0.45 -8.85
C LEU A 316 -11.21 0.73 -7.62
N LEU A 317 -12.01 1.79 -7.69
CA LEU A 317 -13.00 2.13 -6.69
C LEU A 317 -14.38 2.07 -7.34
N LEU A 318 -15.19 1.11 -6.89
CA LEU A 318 -16.53 0.87 -7.40
C LEU A 318 -17.54 1.66 -6.57
N ASP A 319 -18.39 2.42 -7.24
CA ASP A 319 -19.50 3.12 -6.60
C ASP A 319 -20.80 2.35 -6.81
N LEU A 320 -21.38 1.87 -5.72
CA LEU A 320 -22.61 1.07 -5.69
C LEU A 320 -23.87 1.94 -5.66
N GLY A 321 -23.70 3.26 -5.58
CA GLY A 321 -24.80 4.22 -5.48
C GLY A 321 -25.51 4.20 -4.12
N SER A 322 -26.52 5.07 -4.00
CA SER A 322 -27.28 5.23 -2.74
C SER A 322 -28.50 4.29 -2.62
N GLY A 323 -28.98 3.73 -3.72
CA GLY A 323 -30.23 2.96 -3.78
C GLY A 323 -30.09 1.44 -3.77
N GLY A 324 -28.84 0.91 -3.84
CA GLY A 324 -28.56 -0.52 -3.89
C GLY A 324 -27.90 -1.05 -2.61
N LEU A 325 -27.21 -2.20 -2.77
CA LEU A 325 -26.41 -2.79 -1.70
C LEU A 325 -25.36 -1.81 -1.21
N THR A 326 -25.06 -1.85 0.06
CA THR A 326 -23.98 -1.07 0.67
C THR A 326 -22.61 -1.69 0.42
N GLY A 327 -21.53 -0.91 0.56
CA GLY A 327 -20.19 -1.45 0.49
C GLY A 327 -19.95 -2.60 1.48
N LYS A 328 -20.53 -2.50 2.69
CA LYS A 328 -20.46 -3.56 3.70
C LYS A 328 -21.18 -4.84 3.27
N GLU A 329 -22.37 -4.72 2.69
CA GLU A 329 -23.12 -5.90 2.22
C GLU A 329 -22.40 -6.58 1.07
N VAL A 330 -21.91 -5.82 0.09
CA VAL A 330 -21.16 -6.39 -1.04
C VAL A 330 -19.84 -7.02 -0.58
N GLU A 331 -19.10 -6.38 0.34
CA GLU A 331 -17.90 -6.95 0.98
C GLU A 331 -18.20 -8.32 1.60
N GLN A 332 -19.30 -8.44 2.36
CA GLN A 332 -19.70 -9.70 3.03
C GLN A 332 -20.16 -10.78 2.04
N LEU A 333 -20.89 -10.42 1.00
CA LEU A 333 -21.33 -11.36 -0.02
C LEU A 333 -20.16 -11.89 -0.85
N LEU A 334 -19.23 -11.00 -1.24
CA LEU A 334 -18.02 -11.38 -1.97
C LEU A 334 -17.10 -12.28 -1.12
N ASP A 335 -16.94 -11.99 0.17
CA ASP A 335 -16.15 -12.84 1.08
C ASP A 335 -16.73 -14.26 1.17
N ARG A 336 -18.04 -14.40 1.25
CA ARG A 336 -18.73 -15.71 1.20
C ARG A 336 -18.60 -16.41 -0.15
N ALA A 337 -18.45 -15.64 -1.23
CA ALA A 337 -18.16 -16.14 -2.56
C ALA A 337 -16.65 -16.39 -2.81
N ASN A 338 -15.80 -16.29 -1.77
CA ASN A 338 -14.35 -16.43 -1.80
C ASN A 338 -13.64 -15.38 -2.67
N ILE A 339 -14.16 -14.15 -2.73
CA ILE A 339 -13.51 -12.98 -3.30
C ILE A 339 -13.29 -11.97 -2.17
N THR A 340 -12.04 -11.71 -1.81
CA THR A 340 -11.69 -10.82 -0.70
C THR A 340 -11.49 -9.39 -1.19
N VAL A 341 -12.32 -8.46 -0.71
CA VAL A 341 -12.27 -7.03 -1.02
C VAL A 341 -12.42 -6.21 0.27
N ASN A 342 -12.31 -4.89 0.19
CA ASN A 342 -12.71 -4.04 1.31
C ASN A 342 -13.77 -3.02 0.89
N LYS A 343 -14.75 -2.77 1.78
CA LYS A 343 -15.62 -1.60 1.66
C LYS A 343 -14.80 -0.32 1.69
N ASN A 344 -15.23 0.69 0.96
CA ASN A 344 -14.54 1.97 0.86
C ASN A 344 -15.53 3.11 0.64
N SER A 345 -15.27 4.26 1.26
CA SER A 345 -16.01 5.47 0.93
C SER A 345 -15.73 5.89 -0.51
N VAL A 346 -16.73 6.50 -1.14
CA VAL A 346 -16.61 7.09 -2.48
C VAL A 346 -16.69 8.62 -2.36
N PRO A 347 -16.23 9.39 -3.36
CA PRO A 347 -16.46 10.83 -3.38
C PRO A 347 -17.94 11.16 -3.19
N ASN A 348 -18.24 12.20 -2.41
CA ASN A 348 -19.61 12.60 -2.04
C ASN A 348 -20.37 11.54 -1.21
N GLU A 349 -19.67 10.75 -0.41
CA GLU A 349 -20.23 9.70 0.44
C GLU A 349 -21.31 10.22 1.39
N THR A 350 -22.48 9.58 1.37
CA THR A 350 -23.62 9.95 2.22
C THR A 350 -23.83 8.96 3.38
N ARG A 351 -23.24 7.77 3.30
CA ARG A 351 -23.36 6.73 4.32
C ARG A 351 -22.24 6.85 5.36
N LYS A 352 -22.45 6.26 6.53
CA LYS A 352 -21.42 6.22 7.60
C LYS A 352 -20.20 5.42 7.15
N PRO A 353 -18.98 5.74 7.63
CA PRO A 353 -17.75 5.01 7.28
C PRO A 353 -17.77 3.50 7.56
N ALA A 354 -18.59 3.04 8.49
CA ALA A 354 -18.75 1.62 8.79
C ALA A 354 -19.63 0.87 7.77
N VAL A 355 -20.33 1.59 6.88
CA VAL A 355 -21.28 1.05 5.89
C VAL A 355 -20.77 1.26 4.48
N THR A 356 -20.45 2.51 4.11
CA THR A 356 -19.96 3.00 2.82
C THR A 356 -20.88 2.72 1.62
N SER A 357 -20.65 3.46 0.54
CA SER A 357 -21.35 3.27 -0.74
C SER A 357 -20.46 2.61 -1.80
N GLY A 358 -19.26 2.18 -1.47
CA GLY A 358 -18.35 1.58 -2.42
C GLY A 358 -17.53 0.43 -1.87
N ILE A 359 -16.83 -0.22 -2.78
CA ILE A 359 -15.78 -1.21 -2.51
C ILE A 359 -14.52 -0.82 -3.30
N ARG A 360 -13.35 -1.14 -2.72
CA ARG A 360 -12.07 -1.02 -3.39
C ARG A 360 -11.57 -2.41 -3.78
N VAL A 361 -11.11 -2.55 -5.02
CA VAL A 361 -10.49 -3.77 -5.54
C VAL A 361 -9.15 -3.46 -6.16
N GLY A 362 -8.23 -4.41 -6.12
CA GLY A 362 -6.89 -4.26 -6.68
C GLY A 362 -6.36 -5.57 -7.25
N THR A 363 -5.40 -5.49 -8.12
CA THR A 363 -4.92 -6.63 -8.91
C THR A 363 -3.57 -7.22 -8.47
N PRO A 364 -2.75 -6.64 -7.58
CA PRO A 364 -1.39 -7.11 -7.32
C PRO A 364 -1.31 -8.57 -6.83
N ALA A 365 -2.10 -8.94 -5.82
CA ALA A 365 -2.05 -10.27 -5.21
C ALA A 365 -2.48 -11.38 -6.19
N ALA A 366 -3.62 -11.19 -6.86
CA ALA A 366 -4.13 -12.14 -7.85
C ALA A 366 -3.20 -12.24 -9.07
N THR A 367 -2.57 -11.15 -9.52
CA THR A 367 -1.54 -11.17 -10.56
C THR A 367 -0.28 -11.92 -10.11
N THR A 368 0.16 -11.77 -8.85
CA THR A 368 1.27 -12.56 -8.29
C THR A 368 0.93 -14.04 -8.27
N ARG A 369 -0.32 -14.38 -7.97
CA ARG A 369 -0.82 -15.76 -7.98
C ARG A 369 -0.79 -16.39 -9.38
N GLY A 370 -0.90 -15.59 -10.44
CA GLY A 370 -0.81 -16.03 -11.84
C GLY A 370 -2.03 -15.71 -12.72
N LEU A 371 -3.07 -15.06 -12.17
CA LEU A 371 -4.23 -14.66 -12.96
C LEU A 371 -3.83 -13.72 -14.09
N ASP A 372 -4.39 -13.95 -15.26
CA ASP A 372 -4.18 -13.15 -16.47
C ASP A 372 -5.39 -12.24 -16.78
N GLU A 373 -5.32 -11.53 -17.89
CA GLU A 373 -6.34 -10.56 -18.31
C GLU A 373 -7.72 -11.22 -18.52
N ASP A 374 -7.78 -12.44 -19.10
CA ASP A 374 -9.03 -13.17 -19.31
C ASP A 374 -9.67 -13.61 -17.97
N ASP A 375 -8.83 -14.04 -17.02
CA ASP A 375 -9.30 -14.33 -15.66
C ASP A 375 -9.89 -13.08 -14.99
N PHE A 376 -9.27 -11.90 -15.16
CA PHE A 376 -9.78 -10.64 -14.60
C PHE A 376 -11.07 -10.15 -15.29
N VAL A 377 -11.25 -10.42 -16.57
CA VAL A 377 -12.55 -10.20 -17.23
C VAL A 377 -13.64 -11.07 -16.57
N LEU A 378 -13.34 -12.34 -16.30
CA LEU A 378 -14.28 -13.23 -15.60
C LEU A 378 -14.53 -12.73 -14.17
N VAL A 379 -13.50 -12.37 -13.42
CA VAL A 379 -13.62 -11.83 -12.05
C VAL A 379 -14.52 -10.58 -12.02
N GLY A 380 -14.38 -9.67 -13.00
CA GLY A 380 -15.25 -8.50 -13.11
C GLY A 380 -16.74 -8.87 -13.27
N ARG A 381 -17.04 -9.87 -14.10
CA ARG A 381 -18.41 -10.40 -14.26
C ARG A 381 -18.94 -11.04 -12.98
N LEU A 382 -18.10 -11.77 -12.25
CA LEU A 382 -18.46 -12.39 -10.97
C LEU A 382 -18.76 -11.33 -9.89
N ILE A 383 -17.97 -10.27 -9.81
CA ILE A 383 -18.24 -9.13 -8.91
C ILE A 383 -19.56 -8.46 -9.29
N ALA A 384 -19.78 -8.19 -10.57
CA ALA A 384 -21.01 -7.58 -11.07
C ALA A 384 -22.24 -8.46 -10.80
N ASP A 385 -22.11 -9.78 -10.89
CA ASP A 385 -23.17 -10.74 -10.57
C ASP A 385 -23.58 -10.65 -9.10
N ILE A 386 -22.61 -10.56 -8.18
CA ILE A 386 -22.90 -10.32 -6.74
C ILE A 386 -23.59 -8.97 -6.52
N ILE A 387 -23.13 -7.91 -7.18
CA ILE A 387 -23.73 -6.57 -7.04
C ILE A 387 -25.20 -6.57 -7.53
N LYS A 388 -25.51 -7.27 -8.61
CA LYS A 388 -26.85 -7.31 -9.22
C LYS A 388 -27.83 -8.25 -8.51
N ASN A 389 -27.35 -9.42 -8.11
CA ASN A 389 -28.19 -10.54 -7.68
C ASN A 389 -28.01 -10.91 -6.18
N GLY A 390 -27.07 -10.25 -5.49
CA GLY A 390 -26.87 -10.41 -4.05
C GLY A 390 -26.69 -11.87 -3.62
N GLU A 391 -27.45 -12.30 -2.64
CA GLU A 391 -27.39 -13.64 -2.03
C GLU A 391 -27.53 -14.78 -3.04
N GLU A 392 -28.39 -14.63 -4.04
CA GLU A 392 -28.66 -15.67 -5.04
C GLU A 392 -27.44 -15.99 -5.92
N ALA A 393 -26.47 -15.05 -6.01
CA ALA A 393 -25.27 -15.24 -6.81
C ALA A 393 -24.16 -15.98 -6.05
N VAL A 394 -24.15 -15.98 -4.71
CA VAL A 394 -23.00 -16.40 -3.88
C VAL A 394 -22.50 -17.80 -4.23
N GLU A 395 -23.37 -18.80 -4.28
CA GLU A 395 -22.95 -20.19 -4.52
C GLU A 395 -22.38 -20.41 -5.92
N ARG A 396 -23.01 -19.82 -6.97
CA ARG A 396 -22.51 -19.96 -8.34
C ARG A 396 -21.20 -19.21 -8.56
N VAL A 397 -21.04 -18.04 -7.92
CA VAL A 397 -19.79 -17.28 -7.96
C VAL A 397 -18.69 -18.04 -7.22
N ALA A 398 -18.95 -18.58 -6.02
CA ALA A 398 -17.99 -19.40 -5.27
C ALA A 398 -17.52 -20.63 -6.05
N ALA A 399 -18.41 -21.28 -6.81
CA ALA A 399 -18.04 -22.40 -7.68
C ALA A 399 -17.04 -21.96 -8.78
N LYS A 400 -17.29 -20.80 -9.42
CA LYS A 400 -16.39 -20.26 -10.44
C LYS A 400 -15.04 -19.78 -9.87
N VAL A 401 -15.07 -19.17 -8.70
CA VAL A 401 -13.83 -18.80 -7.98
C VAL A 401 -12.95 -20.03 -7.72
N ARG A 402 -13.58 -21.16 -7.33
CA ARG A 402 -12.85 -22.41 -7.13
C ARG A 402 -12.16 -22.89 -8.40
N GLU A 403 -12.86 -22.88 -9.55
CA GLU A 403 -12.27 -23.24 -10.85
C GLU A 403 -11.02 -22.39 -11.17
N ILE A 404 -11.06 -21.07 -10.89
CA ILE A 404 -9.93 -20.15 -11.09
C ILE A 404 -8.80 -20.48 -10.10
N THR A 405 -9.12 -20.63 -8.81
CA THR A 405 -8.08 -20.83 -7.78
C THR A 405 -7.41 -22.19 -7.89
N ASP A 406 -8.08 -23.23 -8.39
CA ASP A 406 -7.50 -24.54 -8.68
C ASP A 406 -6.52 -24.50 -9.87
N LYS A 407 -6.74 -23.61 -10.85
CA LYS A 407 -5.83 -23.39 -11.98
C LYS A 407 -4.49 -22.78 -11.52
N TYR A 408 -4.51 -21.97 -10.45
CA TYR A 408 -3.37 -21.24 -9.94
C TYR A 408 -3.10 -21.55 -8.45
N PRO A 409 -2.53 -22.72 -8.13
CA PRO A 409 -2.28 -23.07 -6.73
C PRO A 409 -1.24 -22.14 -6.11
N LEU A 410 -1.62 -21.47 -5.00
CA LEU A 410 -0.70 -20.60 -4.25
C LEU A 410 0.28 -21.45 -3.43
N TYR A 411 1.57 -21.17 -3.55
CA TYR A 411 2.68 -21.90 -2.90
C TYR A 411 2.56 -23.42 -3.11
N PRO A 412 2.65 -23.90 -4.37
CA PRO A 412 2.58 -25.33 -4.66
C PRO A 412 3.73 -26.08 -3.98
N GLY A 413 3.41 -27.21 -3.33
CA GLY A 413 4.41 -28.04 -2.62
C GLY A 413 4.53 -27.78 -1.13
N GLU A 414 3.65 -26.96 -0.57
CA GLU A 414 3.52 -26.77 0.88
C GLU A 414 2.28 -27.46 1.45
#